data_76d0fb8570e8fdabfa802dfcb26ac3aa
#
_entry.id   76d0fb8570e8fdabfa802dfcb26ac3aa
#
_cell.length_a   1.000
_cell.length_b   1.000
_cell.length_c   1.000
_cell.angle_alpha   90.00
_cell.angle_beta   90.00
_cell.angle_gamma   90.00
#
_symmetry.space_group_name_H-M   'P 1'
#
loop_
_entity.id
_entity.type
_entity.pdbx_description
1 polymer ?
#
loop_
_entity_poly.entity_id
_entity_poly.type
_entity_poly.pdbx_seq_one_letter_code
_entity_poly.pdbx_strand_id
1 'polypeptide(L)'
;MFDYESLRLIWWVLIGVLLVGFAVTDGFDMGVAALSPVIGKSDTERRIMLNTIAPHWDGNQVWLITAGGALFAAWPLVYATSFSGFYFAMYATLAALWLRPLALDYRSKIEDPKWRKTWDYALCFSGTVPPIIFGVAFGNLLQGVPFELNEFMMSKYHGTFFALLNPFALLCGVLALMLFVMQGATWLQMKTTEELHSRARNVAQITGLIAIALFIIGGFWVQSIEGYVITSTIDTFADSNPLNKEVSLQVGAWMTNFETYPAMWTAPILGVVMPLLAVIASRFERGGFAFLFSSLSNAGVILTAGFAMFPFVMPSSLNPSHSLTMWDSTASELTLGLMTGVAAVMVPVILGYTTWTYYKMFGRLDKKHIEDNDVSAY
;
A
#
# COMPACT_ATOMS: atom_id res chain seq x y z
N MET A 1 -0.62 -26.04 19.38
CA MET A 1 -1.01 -25.60 18.04
C MET A 1 -2.04 -24.52 18.26
N PHE A 2 -2.01 -23.41 17.53
CA PHE A 2 -3.05 -22.38 17.65
C PHE A 2 -4.39 -22.97 17.18
N ASP A 3 -5.49 -22.54 17.81
CA ASP A 3 -6.84 -22.88 17.35
C ASP A 3 -7.23 -22.11 16.08
N TYR A 4 -8.32 -22.49 15.44
CA TYR A 4 -8.71 -21.95 14.15
C TYR A 4 -9.03 -20.44 14.22
N GLU A 5 -9.65 -19.98 15.29
CA GLU A 5 -9.92 -18.57 15.53
C GLU A 5 -8.64 -17.76 15.64
N SER A 6 -7.68 -18.22 16.43
CA SER A 6 -6.36 -17.57 16.56
C SER A 6 -5.61 -17.54 15.23
N LEU A 7 -5.65 -18.61 14.43
CA LEU A 7 -5.02 -18.66 13.11
C LEU A 7 -5.62 -17.63 12.15
N ARG A 8 -6.93 -17.45 12.16
CA ARG A 8 -7.64 -16.43 11.37
C ARG A 8 -7.17 -15.01 11.73
N LEU A 9 -7.07 -14.71 13.03
CA LEU A 9 -6.54 -13.43 13.53
C LEU A 9 -5.08 -13.23 13.13
N ILE A 10 -4.23 -14.24 13.32
CA ILE A 10 -2.82 -14.19 12.92
C ILE A 10 -2.69 -13.85 11.44
N TRP A 11 -3.47 -14.50 10.56
CA TRP A 11 -3.40 -14.25 9.12
C TRP A 11 -3.96 -12.88 8.74
N TRP A 12 -4.97 -12.38 9.43
CA TRP A 12 -5.44 -11.01 9.24
C TRP A 12 -4.34 -9.99 9.57
N VAL A 13 -3.65 -10.18 10.70
CA VAL A 13 -2.51 -9.34 11.09
C VAL A 13 -1.34 -9.48 10.10
N LEU A 14 -0.98 -10.71 9.69
CA LEU A 14 0.13 -10.93 8.75
C LEU A 14 -0.11 -10.27 7.40
N ILE A 15 -1.32 -10.34 6.85
CA ILE A 15 -1.64 -9.62 5.60
C ILE A 15 -1.56 -8.12 5.81
N GLY A 16 -2.05 -7.60 6.94
CA GLY A 16 -1.86 -6.20 7.31
C GLY A 16 -0.38 -5.79 7.38
N VAL A 17 0.48 -6.62 7.97
CA VAL A 17 1.93 -6.40 8.00
C VAL A 17 2.55 -6.40 6.60
N LEU A 18 2.11 -7.30 5.71
CA LEU A 18 2.59 -7.33 4.32
C LEU A 18 2.22 -6.06 3.55
N LEU A 19 0.99 -5.56 3.74
CA LEU A 19 0.54 -4.31 3.12
C LEU A 19 1.29 -3.08 3.66
N VAL A 20 1.51 -3.01 4.97
CA VAL A 20 2.33 -1.96 5.59
C VAL A 20 3.78 -2.07 5.13
N GLY A 21 4.36 -3.27 5.12
CA GLY A 21 5.71 -3.52 4.62
C GLY A 21 5.89 -3.04 3.18
N PHE A 22 4.94 -3.37 2.30
CA PHE A 22 4.91 -2.87 0.93
C PHE A 22 4.87 -1.34 0.86
N ALA A 23 3.95 -0.69 1.58
CA ALA A 23 3.81 0.76 1.56
C ALA A 23 5.04 1.49 2.12
N VAL A 24 5.73 0.90 3.10
CA VAL A 24 6.94 1.47 3.70
C VAL A 24 8.16 1.30 2.79
N THR A 25 8.31 0.14 2.14
CA THR A 25 9.50 -0.18 1.31
C THR A 25 9.30 0.21 -0.15
N ASP A 26 8.37 -0.41 -0.89
CA ASP A 26 8.14 -0.07 -2.30
C ASP A 26 7.44 1.31 -2.46
N GLY A 27 6.79 1.82 -1.41
CA GLY A 27 6.19 3.16 -1.41
C GLY A 27 7.20 4.27 -1.67
N PHE A 28 8.42 4.21 -1.11
CA PHE A 28 9.43 5.22 -1.44
C PHE A 28 9.99 5.04 -2.86
N ASP A 29 10.10 3.82 -3.37
CA ASP A 29 10.53 3.57 -4.75
C ASP A 29 9.55 4.19 -5.76
N MET A 30 8.24 3.98 -5.54
CA MET A 30 7.19 4.62 -6.34
C MET A 30 7.23 6.14 -6.20
N GLY A 31 7.41 6.66 -4.99
CA GLY A 31 7.50 8.09 -4.74
C GLY A 31 8.69 8.74 -5.44
N VAL A 32 9.87 8.12 -5.41
CA VAL A 32 11.06 8.59 -6.14
C VAL A 32 10.82 8.51 -7.64
N ALA A 33 10.23 7.42 -8.13
CA ALA A 33 9.90 7.25 -9.54
C ALA A 33 8.94 8.36 -10.04
N ALA A 34 7.88 8.64 -9.28
CA ALA A 34 6.95 9.73 -9.58
C ALA A 34 7.63 11.11 -9.60
N LEU A 35 8.61 11.34 -8.73
CA LEU A 35 9.31 12.61 -8.59
C LEU A 35 10.44 12.80 -9.60
N SER A 36 10.91 11.75 -10.26
CA SER A 36 12.10 11.79 -11.12
C SER A 36 12.07 12.93 -12.15
N PRO A 37 11.04 13.12 -13.00
CA PRO A 37 11.00 14.22 -13.96
C PRO A 37 10.59 15.56 -13.32
N VAL A 38 10.05 15.56 -12.09
CA VAL A 38 9.52 16.76 -11.43
C VAL A 38 10.63 17.55 -10.75
N ILE A 39 11.45 16.90 -9.91
CA ILE A 39 12.50 17.56 -9.14
C ILE A 39 13.91 17.30 -9.68
N GLY A 40 14.12 16.26 -10.48
CA GLY A 40 15.38 16.01 -11.20
C GLY A 40 15.52 16.92 -12.42
N LYS A 41 16.23 18.03 -12.29
CA LYS A 41 16.35 19.08 -13.33
C LYS A 41 17.39 18.73 -14.39
N SER A 42 18.48 18.06 -14.01
CA SER A 42 19.52 17.59 -14.92
C SER A 42 19.49 16.08 -15.09
N ASP A 43 20.16 15.56 -16.10
CA ASP A 43 20.29 14.12 -16.30
C ASP A 43 21.04 13.47 -15.13
N THR A 44 22.12 14.08 -14.66
CA THR A 44 22.88 13.61 -13.50
C THR A 44 22.02 13.54 -12.23
N GLU A 45 21.18 14.54 -11.97
CA GLU A 45 20.27 14.50 -10.82
C GLU A 45 19.26 13.35 -10.90
N ARG A 46 18.71 13.09 -12.09
CA ARG A 46 17.81 11.94 -12.29
C ARG A 46 18.56 10.62 -12.09
N ARG A 47 19.78 10.48 -12.59
CA ARG A 47 20.63 9.32 -12.32
C ARG A 47 20.90 9.14 -10.82
N ILE A 48 21.17 10.22 -10.07
CA ILE A 48 21.28 10.15 -8.61
C ILE A 48 19.99 9.60 -8.01
N MET A 49 18.81 10.13 -8.38
CA MET A 49 17.53 9.65 -7.87
C MET A 49 17.33 8.16 -8.14
N LEU A 50 17.58 7.71 -9.37
CA LEU A 50 17.45 6.32 -9.77
C LEU A 50 18.37 5.41 -8.95
N ASN A 51 19.61 5.80 -8.77
CA ASN A 51 20.58 5.01 -7.99
C ASN A 51 20.25 4.95 -6.48
N THR A 52 19.36 5.81 -5.97
CA THR A 52 18.86 5.66 -4.58
C THR A 52 17.89 4.51 -4.42
N ILE A 53 17.20 4.09 -5.48
CA ILE A 53 16.19 3.04 -5.45
C ILE A 53 16.65 1.75 -6.15
N ALA A 54 17.50 1.86 -7.16
CA ALA A 54 17.93 0.74 -7.99
C ALA A 54 18.45 -0.49 -7.22
N PRO A 55 19.18 -0.36 -6.09
CA PRO A 55 19.64 -1.53 -5.34
C PRO A 55 18.54 -2.25 -4.55
N HIS A 56 17.36 -1.65 -4.38
CA HIS A 56 16.34 -2.13 -3.42
C HIS A 56 14.98 -2.43 -4.03
N TRP A 57 14.61 -1.80 -5.17
CA TRP A 57 13.25 -1.84 -5.71
C TRP A 57 12.72 -3.25 -5.95
N ASP A 58 13.55 -4.16 -6.43
CA ASP A 58 13.13 -5.55 -6.71
C ASP A 58 12.75 -6.28 -5.42
N GLY A 59 13.61 -6.20 -4.40
CA GLY A 59 13.33 -6.76 -3.07
C GLY A 59 12.12 -6.09 -2.38
N ASN A 60 11.93 -4.80 -2.59
CA ASN A 60 10.80 -4.06 -2.02
C ASN A 60 9.46 -4.45 -2.67
N GLN A 61 9.45 -4.68 -3.98
CA GLN A 61 8.25 -5.10 -4.71
C GLN A 61 7.78 -6.51 -4.31
N VAL A 62 8.66 -7.35 -3.79
CA VAL A 62 8.32 -8.70 -3.30
C VAL A 62 7.26 -8.66 -2.21
N TRP A 63 7.17 -7.58 -1.39
CA TRP A 63 6.12 -7.44 -0.39
C TRP A 63 4.72 -7.47 -1.01
N LEU A 64 4.50 -6.80 -2.16
CA LEU A 64 3.23 -6.82 -2.88
C LEU A 64 2.91 -8.21 -3.43
N ILE A 65 3.90 -8.86 -4.04
CA ILE A 65 3.74 -10.21 -4.60
C ILE A 65 3.43 -11.20 -3.48
N THR A 66 4.12 -11.10 -2.35
CA THR A 66 3.89 -11.95 -1.17
C THR A 66 2.52 -11.69 -0.58
N ALA A 67 2.05 -10.42 -0.52
CA ALA A 67 0.71 -10.10 -0.06
C ALA A 67 -0.37 -10.75 -0.96
N GLY A 68 -0.20 -10.70 -2.29
CA GLY A 68 -1.07 -11.39 -3.23
C GLY A 68 -1.07 -12.91 -3.06
N GLY A 69 0.11 -13.52 -2.90
CA GLY A 69 0.25 -14.95 -2.65
C GLY A 69 -0.34 -15.39 -1.29
N ALA A 70 -0.13 -14.58 -0.25
CA ALA A 70 -0.70 -14.80 1.08
C ALA A 70 -2.24 -14.69 1.05
N LEU A 71 -2.77 -13.70 0.33
CA LEU A 71 -4.21 -13.54 0.14
C LEU A 71 -4.81 -14.75 -0.60
N PHE A 72 -4.14 -15.23 -1.67
CA PHE A 72 -4.55 -16.44 -2.39
C PHE A 72 -4.61 -17.67 -1.48
N ALA A 73 -3.60 -17.85 -0.65
CA ALA A 73 -3.48 -19.05 0.17
C ALA A 73 -4.33 -18.99 1.46
N ALA A 74 -4.42 -17.82 2.13
CA ALA A 74 -5.16 -17.65 3.38
C ALA A 74 -6.65 -17.34 3.15
N TRP A 75 -6.97 -16.54 2.13
CA TRP A 75 -8.36 -16.14 1.78
C TRP A 75 -8.64 -16.35 0.30
N PRO A 76 -8.74 -17.60 -0.18
CA PRO A 76 -8.87 -17.92 -1.60
C PRO A 76 -10.10 -17.27 -2.25
N LEU A 77 -11.21 -17.18 -1.52
CA LEU A 77 -12.45 -16.57 -2.04
C LEU A 77 -12.32 -15.04 -2.18
N VAL A 78 -11.65 -14.38 -1.22
CA VAL A 78 -11.34 -12.95 -1.32
C VAL A 78 -10.40 -12.67 -2.49
N TYR A 79 -9.37 -13.50 -2.66
CA TYR A 79 -8.46 -13.41 -3.81
C TYR A 79 -9.22 -13.54 -5.13
N ALA A 80 -10.01 -14.60 -5.29
CA ALA A 80 -10.78 -14.85 -6.51
C ALA A 80 -11.73 -13.70 -6.84
N THR A 81 -12.47 -13.19 -5.84
CA THR A 81 -13.44 -12.12 -6.02
C THR A 81 -12.77 -10.79 -6.33
N SER A 82 -11.68 -10.44 -5.62
CA SER A 82 -10.97 -9.16 -5.83
C SER A 82 -10.26 -9.13 -7.18
N PHE A 83 -9.56 -10.19 -7.57
CA PHE A 83 -8.85 -10.23 -8.85
C PHE A 83 -9.80 -10.30 -10.05
N SER A 84 -10.97 -10.91 -9.89
CA SER A 84 -12.00 -10.88 -10.92
C SER A 84 -12.70 -9.52 -11.01
N GLY A 85 -13.05 -8.93 -9.86
CA GLY A 85 -13.77 -7.67 -9.79
C GLY A 85 -12.92 -6.46 -10.16
N PHE A 86 -11.67 -6.42 -9.68
CA PHE A 86 -10.72 -5.35 -9.99
C PHE A 86 -9.79 -5.68 -11.17
N TYR A 87 -10.20 -6.61 -12.05
CA TYR A 87 -9.36 -7.14 -13.13
C TYR A 87 -8.64 -6.04 -13.94
N PHE A 88 -9.36 -5.04 -14.44
CA PHE A 88 -8.76 -3.97 -15.22
C PHE A 88 -7.85 -3.06 -14.38
N ALA A 89 -8.17 -2.83 -13.12
CA ALA A 89 -7.33 -2.07 -12.19
C ALA A 89 -6.02 -2.83 -11.89
N MET A 90 -6.12 -4.14 -11.66
CA MET A 90 -4.94 -5.01 -11.47
C MET A 90 -4.08 -5.05 -12.73
N TYR A 91 -4.70 -5.18 -13.91
CA TYR A 91 -3.97 -5.16 -15.19
C TYR A 91 -3.25 -3.83 -15.43
N ALA A 92 -3.91 -2.70 -15.16
CA ALA A 92 -3.30 -1.37 -15.26
C ALA A 92 -2.14 -1.19 -14.27
N THR A 93 -2.28 -1.72 -13.04
CA THR A 93 -1.19 -1.74 -12.04
C THR A 93 0.01 -2.53 -12.54
N LEU A 94 -0.20 -3.75 -13.04
CA LEU A 94 0.87 -4.60 -13.58
C LEU A 94 1.55 -3.93 -14.78
N ALA A 95 0.77 -3.39 -15.72
CA ALA A 95 1.31 -2.69 -16.88
C ALA A 95 2.17 -1.48 -16.47
N ALA A 96 1.76 -0.74 -15.45
CA ALA A 96 2.55 0.37 -14.92
C ALA A 96 3.84 -0.13 -14.24
N LEU A 97 3.76 -1.17 -13.42
CA LEU A 97 4.92 -1.74 -12.72
C LEU A 97 5.96 -2.34 -13.66
N TRP A 98 5.57 -2.92 -14.79
CA TRP A 98 6.52 -3.43 -15.81
C TRP A 98 7.43 -2.35 -16.40
N LEU A 99 6.98 -1.11 -16.41
CA LEU A 99 7.79 0.00 -16.92
C LEU A 99 8.96 0.35 -16.01
N ARG A 100 8.91 0.00 -14.70
CA ARG A 100 9.96 0.32 -13.74
C ARG A 100 11.29 -0.39 -14.07
N PRO A 101 11.36 -1.72 -14.15
CA PRO A 101 12.62 -2.40 -14.53
C PRO A 101 13.12 -1.97 -15.90
N LEU A 102 12.22 -1.84 -16.87
CA LEU A 102 12.60 -1.39 -18.21
C LEU A 102 13.22 0.02 -18.19
N ALA A 103 12.62 0.94 -17.43
CA ALA A 103 13.13 2.29 -17.32
C ALA A 103 14.50 2.32 -16.61
N LEU A 104 14.68 1.56 -15.54
CA LEU A 104 15.96 1.48 -14.83
C LEU A 104 17.05 0.92 -15.76
N ASP A 105 16.80 -0.19 -16.45
CA ASP A 105 17.81 -0.88 -17.25
C ASP A 105 18.10 -0.20 -18.59
N TYR A 106 17.10 0.35 -19.27
CA TYR A 106 17.25 0.83 -20.65
C TYR A 106 17.48 2.34 -20.77
N ARG A 107 17.14 3.15 -19.77
CA ARG A 107 17.24 4.60 -19.81
C ARG A 107 18.65 5.08 -20.19
N SER A 108 19.66 4.51 -19.55
CA SER A 108 21.06 4.93 -19.73
C SER A 108 21.79 4.22 -20.86
N LYS A 109 21.15 3.25 -21.57
CA LYS A 109 21.79 2.51 -22.68
C LYS A 109 22.01 3.35 -23.94
N ILE A 110 21.21 4.40 -24.12
CA ILE A 110 21.31 5.29 -25.30
C ILE A 110 21.43 6.72 -24.80
N GLU A 111 22.39 7.46 -25.37
CA GLU A 111 22.67 8.85 -24.97
C GLU A 111 21.68 9.89 -25.58
N ASP A 112 20.71 9.45 -26.40
CA ASP A 112 19.70 10.35 -26.97
C ASP A 112 18.83 10.98 -25.85
N PRO A 113 18.75 12.31 -25.78
CA PRO A 113 17.92 13.01 -24.80
C PRO A 113 16.43 12.67 -24.89
N LYS A 114 15.90 12.35 -26.09
CA LYS A 114 14.51 11.97 -26.28
C LYS A 114 14.24 10.59 -25.69
N TRP A 115 15.17 9.65 -25.88
CA TRP A 115 15.13 8.32 -25.29
C TRP A 115 15.09 8.39 -23.77
N ARG A 116 16.04 9.09 -23.15
CA ARG A 116 16.11 9.27 -21.70
C ARG A 116 14.84 9.91 -21.15
N LYS A 117 14.33 10.94 -21.80
CA LYS A 117 13.09 11.62 -21.41
C LYS A 117 11.87 10.69 -21.47
N THR A 118 11.78 9.81 -22.48
CA THR A 118 10.70 8.83 -22.60
C THR A 118 10.70 7.87 -21.41
N TRP A 119 11.86 7.35 -21.04
CA TRP A 119 11.98 6.47 -19.88
C TRP A 119 11.77 7.18 -18.55
N ASP A 120 12.14 8.45 -18.42
CA ASP A 120 11.82 9.27 -17.25
C ASP A 120 10.31 9.39 -17.03
N TYR A 121 9.54 9.59 -18.10
CA TYR A 121 8.07 9.63 -18.01
C TYR A 121 7.46 8.25 -17.79
N ALA A 122 8.00 7.19 -18.39
CA ALA A 122 7.58 5.82 -18.14
C ALA A 122 7.78 5.45 -16.67
N LEU A 123 8.91 5.82 -16.09
CA LEU A 123 9.20 5.64 -14.66
C LEU A 123 8.23 6.45 -13.79
N CYS A 124 7.98 7.71 -14.13
CA CYS A 124 6.99 8.53 -13.43
C CYS A 124 5.59 7.92 -13.46
N PHE A 125 5.17 7.40 -14.60
CA PHE A 125 3.90 6.68 -14.74
C PHE A 125 3.86 5.44 -13.83
N SER A 126 4.95 4.66 -13.79
CA SER A 126 5.06 3.48 -12.93
C SER A 126 5.05 3.80 -11.44
N GLY A 127 5.48 5.01 -11.05
CA GLY A 127 5.43 5.49 -9.66
C GLY A 127 4.14 6.19 -9.27
N THR A 128 3.32 6.60 -10.23
CA THR A 128 2.10 7.40 -9.98
C THR A 128 0.83 6.56 -10.06
N VAL A 129 0.71 5.71 -11.07
CA VAL A 129 -0.53 4.97 -11.34
C VAL A 129 -0.83 3.89 -10.27
N PRO A 130 0.12 3.03 -9.88
CA PRO A 130 -0.17 2.01 -8.87
C PRO A 130 -0.64 2.57 -7.52
N PRO A 131 -0.01 3.60 -6.91
CA PRO A 131 -0.50 4.20 -5.67
C PRO A 131 -1.95 4.68 -5.77
N ILE A 132 -2.32 5.33 -6.89
CA ILE A 132 -3.70 5.79 -7.12
C ILE A 132 -4.66 4.59 -7.14
N ILE A 133 -4.31 3.52 -7.88
CA ILE A 133 -5.15 2.33 -7.99
C ILE A 133 -5.31 1.65 -6.62
N PHE A 134 -4.26 1.54 -5.82
CA PHE A 134 -4.35 0.96 -4.48
C PHE A 134 -5.29 1.77 -3.57
N GLY A 135 -5.15 3.09 -3.57
CA GLY A 135 -6.05 3.94 -2.79
C GLY A 135 -7.50 3.86 -3.29
N VAL A 136 -7.72 3.86 -4.60
CA VAL A 136 -9.05 3.66 -5.22
C VAL A 136 -9.65 2.31 -4.81
N ALA A 137 -8.85 1.25 -4.79
CA ALA A 137 -9.32 -0.07 -4.37
C ALA A 137 -9.79 -0.06 -2.91
N PHE A 138 -9.00 0.49 -1.98
CA PHE A 138 -9.42 0.62 -0.58
C PHE A 138 -10.65 1.51 -0.40
N GLY A 139 -10.76 2.60 -1.14
CA GLY A 139 -11.97 3.44 -1.14
C GLY A 139 -13.22 2.70 -1.60
N ASN A 140 -13.11 1.81 -2.59
CA ASN A 140 -14.22 0.97 -3.01
C ASN A 140 -14.53 -0.14 -1.99
N LEU A 141 -13.54 -0.72 -1.33
CA LEU A 141 -13.79 -1.67 -0.25
C LEU A 141 -14.61 -1.06 0.88
N LEU A 142 -14.28 0.17 1.30
CA LEU A 142 -15.06 0.88 2.34
C LEU A 142 -16.50 1.18 1.93
N GLN A 143 -16.78 1.35 0.63
CA GLN A 143 -18.14 1.56 0.12
C GLN A 143 -18.88 0.26 -0.19
N GLY A 144 -18.17 -0.86 -0.20
CA GLY A 144 -18.67 -2.14 -0.69
C GLY A 144 -18.58 -2.29 -2.21
N VAL A 145 -18.26 -3.48 -2.66
CA VAL A 145 -17.99 -3.82 -4.06
C VAL A 145 -19.18 -4.59 -4.62
N PRO A 146 -19.61 -4.34 -5.87
CA PRO A 146 -20.82 -4.94 -6.44
C PRO A 146 -20.58 -6.39 -6.89
N PHE A 147 -20.55 -7.33 -5.95
CA PHE A 147 -20.50 -8.76 -6.22
C PHE A 147 -21.56 -9.52 -5.44
N GLU A 148 -21.89 -10.71 -5.88
CA GLU A 148 -22.74 -11.67 -5.19
C GLU A 148 -22.12 -13.07 -5.27
N LEU A 149 -22.51 -13.94 -4.35
CA LEU A 149 -22.11 -15.33 -4.32
C LEU A 149 -23.32 -16.20 -4.75
N ASN A 150 -23.07 -17.23 -5.53
CA ASN A 150 -24.09 -18.26 -5.78
C ASN A 150 -24.06 -19.35 -4.67
N GLU A 151 -24.94 -20.34 -4.78
CA GLU A 151 -25.06 -21.47 -3.84
C GLU A 151 -23.76 -22.29 -3.70
N PHE A 152 -22.87 -22.22 -4.70
CA PHE A 152 -21.56 -22.86 -4.72
C PHE A 152 -20.42 -21.92 -4.25
N MET A 153 -20.75 -20.80 -3.64
CA MET A 153 -19.80 -19.75 -3.20
C MET A 153 -18.95 -19.15 -4.34
N MET A 154 -19.35 -19.33 -5.59
CA MET A 154 -18.69 -18.69 -6.71
C MET A 154 -19.12 -17.23 -6.79
N SER A 155 -18.15 -16.32 -6.83
CA SER A 155 -18.41 -14.89 -6.91
C SER A 155 -18.72 -14.46 -8.36
N LYS A 156 -19.73 -13.59 -8.50
CA LYS A 156 -20.04 -12.90 -9.74
C LYS A 156 -19.99 -11.40 -9.50
N TYR A 157 -19.12 -10.73 -10.23
CA TYR A 157 -18.95 -9.29 -10.16
C TYR A 157 -19.82 -8.59 -11.21
N HIS A 158 -20.54 -7.53 -10.81
CA HIS A 158 -21.48 -6.79 -11.64
C HIS A 158 -21.06 -5.34 -11.93
N GLY A 159 -19.93 -4.91 -11.39
CA GLY A 159 -19.43 -3.56 -11.56
C GLY A 159 -18.68 -3.35 -12.89
N THR A 160 -18.43 -2.09 -13.21
CA THR A 160 -17.57 -1.68 -14.31
C THR A 160 -16.30 -0.99 -13.81
N PHE A 161 -15.24 -0.97 -14.60
CA PHE A 161 -14.00 -0.28 -14.23
C PHE A 161 -14.24 1.21 -13.89
N PHE A 162 -15.06 1.90 -14.68
CA PHE A 162 -15.32 3.33 -14.45
C PHE A 162 -16.13 3.61 -13.19
N ALA A 163 -16.96 2.66 -12.73
CA ALA A 163 -17.70 2.79 -11.48
C ALA A 163 -16.77 2.77 -10.25
N LEU A 164 -15.59 2.18 -10.36
CA LEU A 164 -14.56 2.21 -9.31
C LEU A 164 -13.96 3.62 -9.11
N LEU A 165 -14.04 4.49 -10.12
CA LEU A 165 -13.52 5.86 -10.08
C LEU A 165 -14.53 6.85 -9.51
N ASN A 166 -15.21 6.48 -8.43
CA ASN A 166 -16.12 7.37 -7.71
C ASN A 166 -15.35 8.42 -6.87
N PRO A 167 -16.01 9.53 -6.47
CA PRO A 167 -15.32 10.64 -5.81
C PRO A 167 -14.59 10.26 -4.51
N PHE A 168 -15.18 9.39 -3.67
CA PHE A 168 -14.53 8.94 -2.44
C PHE A 168 -13.32 8.06 -2.71
N ALA A 169 -13.46 7.12 -3.64
CA ALA A 169 -12.34 6.26 -4.06
C ALA A 169 -11.20 7.07 -4.68
N LEU A 170 -11.51 8.09 -5.50
CA LEU A 170 -10.50 8.99 -6.05
C LEU A 170 -9.80 9.81 -4.95
N LEU A 171 -10.51 10.27 -3.92
CA LEU A 171 -9.89 10.90 -2.77
C LEU A 171 -8.87 9.96 -2.10
N CYS A 172 -9.25 8.69 -1.87
CA CYS A 172 -8.36 7.67 -1.33
C CYS A 172 -7.15 7.41 -2.26
N GLY A 173 -7.36 7.43 -3.58
CA GLY A 173 -6.30 7.30 -4.58
C GLY A 173 -5.29 8.44 -4.52
N VAL A 174 -5.76 9.68 -4.44
CA VAL A 174 -4.89 10.85 -4.31
C VAL A 174 -4.17 10.85 -2.96
N LEU A 175 -4.85 10.46 -1.88
CA LEU A 175 -4.23 10.30 -0.56
C LEU A 175 -3.06 9.30 -0.62
N ALA A 176 -3.26 8.12 -1.19
CA ALA A 176 -2.22 7.10 -1.33
C ALA A 176 -1.03 7.62 -2.15
N LEU A 177 -1.29 8.34 -3.26
CA LEU A 177 -0.25 8.96 -4.05
C LEU A 177 0.54 10.00 -3.22
N MET A 178 -0.13 10.87 -2.48
CA MET A 178 0.53 11.88 -1.65
C MET A 178 1.39 11.26 -0.55
N LEU A 179 0.93 10.17 0.06
CA LEU A 179 1.69 9.43 1.06
C LEU A 179 2.96 8.80 0.46
N PHE A 180 2.87 8.18 -0.71
CA PHE A 180 4.03 7.54 -1.36
C PHE A 180 4.99 8.58 -1.92
N VAL A 181 4.49 9.70 -2.46
CA VAL A 181 5.34 10.82 -2.87
C VAL A 181 6.05 11.45 -1.67
N MET A 182 5.37 11.63 -0.53
CA MET A 182 5.99 12.07 0.73
C MET A 182 7.08 11.09 1.18
N GLN A 183 6.80 9.79 1.12
CA GLN A 183 7.75 8.73 1.48
C GLN A 183 9.01 8.77 0.59
N GLY A 184 8.85 8.89 -0.73
CA GLY A 184 9.95 9.03 -1.67
C GLY A 184 10.73 10.34 -1.49
N ALA A 185 10.04 11.44 -1.22
CA ALA A 185 10.67 12.73 -0.96
C ALA A 185 11.52 12.73 0.34
N THR A 186 11.02 12.11 1.41
CA THR A 186 11.79 11.95 2.66
C THR A 186 12.96 10.99 2.50
N TRP A 187 12.81 9.94 1.67
CA TRP A 187 13.91 9.06 1.28
C TRP A 187 15.01 9.83 0.53
N LEU A 188 14.64 10.59 -0.49
CA LEU A 188 15.59 11.43 -1.24
C LEU A 188 16.27 12.45 -0.33
N GLN A 189 15.55 13.06 0.60
CA GLN A 189 16.13 13.97 1.59
C GLN A 189 17.19 13.26 2.45
N MET A 190 17.01 11.99 2.78
CA MET A 190 18.01 11.22 3.53
C MET A 190 19.20 10.80 2.67
N LYS A 191 18.96 10.47 1.37
CA LYS A 191 19.94 9.84 0.48
C LYS A 191 20.69 10.80 -0.44
N THR A 192 20.27 12.05 -0.57
CA THR A 192 20.87 13.00 -1.51
C THR A 192 21.47 14.23 -0.82
N THR A 193 22.13 15.09 -1.59
CA THR A 193 22.82 16.31 -1.13
C THR A 193 22.40 17.52 -1.98
N GLU A 194 22.87 18.69 -1.61
CA GLU A 194 22.75 19.94 -2.37
C GLU A 194 21.29 20.35 -2.72
N GLU A 195 21.08 20.82 -3.95
CA GLU A 195 19.78 21.33 -4.41
C GLU A 195 18.70 20.25 -4.50
N LEU A 196 19.06 19.02 -4.88
CA LEU A 196 18.13 17.90 -4.96
C LEU A 196 17.53 17.57 -3.58
N HIS A 197 18.38 17.57 -2.53
CA HIS A 197 17.95 17.46 -1.14
C HIS A 197 16.95 18.58 -0.76
N SER A 198 17.26 19.84 -1.13
CA SER A 198 16.39 20.97 -0.80
C SER A 198 15.03 20.90 -1.50
N ARG A 199 15.01 20.49 -2.78
CA ARG A 199 13.76 20.29 -3.54
C ARG A 199 12.94 19.12 -2.97
N ALA A 200 13.57 18.01 -2.64
CA ALA A 200 12.93 16.87 -1.99
C ALA A 200 12.29 17.26 -0.65
N ARG A 201 13.00 18.07 0.17
CA ARG A 201 12.47 18.64 1.41
C ARG A 201 11.16 19.42 1.20
N ASN A 202 11.14 20.32 0.20
CA ASN A 202 9.95 21.11 -0.07
C ASN A 202 8.76 20.24 -0.51
N VAL A 203 9.01 19.22 -1.34
CA VAL A 203 7.97 18.28 -1.76
C VAL A 203 7.45 17.49 -0.56
N ALA A 204 8.32 16.97 0.31
CA ALA A 204 7.88 16.23 1.52
C ALA A 204 6.96 17.06 2.40
N GLN A 205 7.24 18.37 2.56
CA GLN A 205 6.40 19.27 3.35
C GLN A 205 5.03 19.49 2.70
N ILE A 206 5.00 19.78 1.40
CA ILE A 206 3.75 20.04 0.66
C ILE A 206 2.86 18.78 0.64
N THR A 207 3.43 17.65 0.25
CA THR A 207 2.67 16.40 0.13
C THR A 207 2.22 15.86 1.49
N GLY A 208 3.02 16.07 2.54
CA GLY A 208 2.63 15.72 3.90
C GLY A 208 1.42 16.51 4.38
N LEU A 209 1.37 17.83 4.15
CA LEU A 209 0.21 18.65 4.51
C LEU A 209 -1.03 18.28 3.68
N ILE A 210 -0.87 18.01 2.39
CA ILE A 210 -1.98 17.54 1.54
C ILE A 210 -2.48 16.18 2.04
N ALA A 211 -1.59 15.24 2.37
CA ALA A 211 -1.97 13.94 2.89
C ALA A 211 -2.78 14.05 4.20
N ILE A 212 -2.37 14.91 5.13
CA ILE A 212 -3.12 15.18 6.36
C ILE A 212 -4.53 15.69 6.03
N ALA A 213 -4.64 16.69 5.15
CA ALA A 213 -5.93 17.26 4.78
C ALA A 213 -6.85 16.21 4.14
N LEU A 214 -6.36 15.44 3.18
CA LEU A 214 -7.13 14.39 2.52
C LEU A 214 -7.54 13.28 3.48
N PHE A 215 -6.66 12.87 4.41
CA PHE A 215 -6.97 11.84 5.39
C PHE A 215 -8.05 12.30 6.37
N ILE A 216 -8.01 13.55 6.84
CA ILE A 216 -9.03 14.12 7.71
C ILE A 216 -10.38 14.24 6.96
N ILE A 217 -10.37 14.74 5.71
CA ILE A 217 -11.57 14.82 4.87
C ILE A 217 -12.16 13.43 4.67
N GLY A 218 -11.32 12.43 4.33
CA GLY A 218 -11.73 11.04 4.18
C GLY A 218 -12.33 10.45 5.46
N GLY A 219 -11.74 10.75 6.62
CA GLY A 219 -12.25 10.31 7.92
C GLY A 219 -13.63 10.87 8.25
N PHE A 220 -13.89 12.15 7.96
CA PHE A 220 -15.24 12.72 8.08
C PHE A 220 -16.20 12.11 7.06
N TRP A 221 -15.75 11.85 5.85
CA TRP A 221 -16.60 11.26 4.82
C TRP A 221 -17.01 9.83 5.17
N VAL A 222 -16.10 9.02 5.71
CA VAL A 222 -16.39 7.62 6.14
C VAL A 222 -17.53 7.56 7.15
N GLN A 223 -17.69 8.58 8.02
CA GLN A 223 -18.81 8.64 8.98
C GLN A 223 -20.18 8.76 8.30
N SER A 224 -20.24 9.25 7.07
CA SER A 224 -21.48 9.37 6.28
C SER A 224 -21.71 8.21 5.31
N ILE A 225 -20.76 7.29 5.18
CA ILE A 225 -20.89 6.10 4.35
C ILE A 225 -21.65 5.02 5.13
N GLU A 226 -22.50 4.27 4.43
CA GLU A 226 -23.09 3.05 4.97
C GLU A 226 -21.98 2.02 5.22
N GLY A 227 -21.82 1.63 6.47
CA GLY A 227 -20.94 0.54 6.89
C GLY A 227 -21.73 -0.75 7.08
N TYR A 228 -21.04 -1.83 7.33
CA TYR A 228 -21.59 -3.17 7.41
C TYR A 228 -21.58 -3.65 8.86
N VAL A 229 -22.70 -4.22 9.31
CA VAL A 229 -22.89 -4.78 10.67
C VAL A 229 -23.38 -6.21 10.57
N ILE A 230 -22.67 -7.13 11.21
CA ILE A 230 -23.11 -8.51 11.32
C ILE A 230 -24.22 -8.59 12.37
N THR A 231 -25.39 -9.10 11.97
CA THR A 231 -26.58 -9.18 12.84
C THR A 231 -26.86 -10.59 13.35
N SER A 232 -26.27 -11.60 12.70
CA SER A 232 -26.31 -12.99 13.14
C SER A 232 -25.13 -13.36 14.04
N THR A 233 -25.23 -14.47 14.75
CA THR A 233 -24.08 -15.08 15.44
C THR A 233 -23.15 -15.74 14.41
N ILE A 234 -21.84 -15.53 14.53
CA ILE A 234 -20.81 -16.24 13.75
C ILE A 234 -20.10 -17.21 14.68
N ASP A 235 -20.03 -18.47 14.27
CA ASP A 235 -19.16 -19.45 14.91
C ASP A 235 -17.75 -19.31 14.31
N THR A 236 -16.82 -18.76 15.09
CA THR A 236 -15.42 -18.51 14.69
C THR A 236 -14.59 -19.80 14.57
N PHE A 237 -15.12 -20.95 14.98
CA PHE A 237 -14.47 -22.27 14.87
C PHE A 237 -15.05 -23.12 13.72
N ALA A 238 -16.20 -22.74 13.17
CA ALA A 238 -16.82 -23.46 12.07
C ALA A 238 -16.03 -23.36 10.77
N ASP A 239 -16.23 -24.29 9.85
CA ASP A 239 -15.70 -24.21 8.49
C ASP A 239 -16.15 -22.94 7.78
N SER A 240 -15.27 -22.41 6.93
CA SER A 240 -15.54 -21.17 6.21
C SER A 240 -16.72 -21.30 5.25
N ASN A 241 -17.77 -20.53 5.52
CA ASN A 241 -18.95 -20.41 4.65
C ASN A 241 -19.55 -19.00 4.78
N PRO A 242 -19.30 -18.10 3.83
CA PRO A 242 -19.80 -16.73 3.89
C PRO A 242 -21.32 -16.59 3.71
N LEU A 243 -22.02 -17.67 3.32
CA LEU A 243 -23.48 -17.66 3.16
C LEU A 243 -24.25 -17.86 4.47
N ASN A 244 -23.55 -18.21 5.56
CA ASN A 244 -24.17 -18.54 6.85
C ASN A 244 -24.33 -17.35 7.80
N LYS A 245 -24.27 -16.12 7.31
CA LYS A 245 -24.44 -14.93 8.14
C LYS A 245 -25.45 -13.96 7.57
N GLU A 246 -25.97 -13.11 8.44
CA GLU A 246 -26.79 -11.97 8.07
C GLU A 246 -26.03 -10.68 8.37
N VAL A 247 -26.05 -9.75 7.42
CA VAL A 247 -25.40 -8.45 7.50
C VAL A 247 -26.38 -7.36 7.12
N SER A 248 -26.43 -6.30 7.91
CA SER A 248 -27.20 -5.09 7.62
C SER A 248 -26.28 -3.90 7.32
N LEU A 249 -26.81 -2.91 6.61
CA LEU A 249 -26.15 -1.63 6.38
C LEU A 249 -26.57 -0.63 7.45
N GLN A 250 -25.60 0.13 7.95
CA GLN A 250 -25.84 1.21 8.90
C GLN A 250 -24.87 2.36 8.62
N VAL A 251 -25.39 3.58 8.53
CA VAL A 251 -24.56 4.78 8.37
C VAL A 251 -23.62 4.94 9.56
N GLY A 252 -22.33 5.14 9.26
CA GLY A 252 -21.29 5.32 10.28
C GLY A 252 -20.83 4.04 10.98
N ALA A 253 -21.30 2.86 10.58
CA ALA A 253 -20.92 1.58 11.23
C ALA A 253 -19.40 1.31 11.22
N TRP A 254 -18.65 1.88 10.29
CA TRP A 254 -17.18 1.80 10.28
C TRP A 254 -16.50 2.44 11.50
N MET A 255 -17.24 3.24 12.29
CA MET A 255 -16.74 3.84 13.54
C MET A 255 -16.95 2.95 14.77
N THR A 256 -17.80 1.94 14.69
CA THR A 256 -18.18 1.07 15.83
C THR A 256 -16.97 0.39 16.47
N ASN A 257 -15.99 -0.06 15.67
CA ASN A 257 -14.79 -0.69 16.20
C ASN A 257 -13.94 0.27 17.04
N PHE A 258 -13.87 1.54 16.65
CA PHE A 258 -13.12 2.56 17.40
C PHE A 258 -13.81 2.94 18.71
N GLU A 259 -15.14 2.83 18.78
CA GLU A 259 -15.92 3.02 20.02
C GLU A 259 -15.79 1.83 20.94
N THR A 260 -15.84 0.60 20.38
CA THR A 260 -15.74 -0.65 21.14
C THR A 260 -14.32 -0.90 21.65
N TYR A 261 -13.32 -0.60 20.82
CA TYR A 261 -11.90 -0.82 21.12
C TYR A 261 -11.10 0.49 21.00
N PRO A 262 -11.08 1.34 22.06
CA PRO A 262 -10.43 2.66 21.99
C PRO A 262 -8.96 2.62 21.59
N ALA A 263 -8.26 1.50 21.80
CA ALA A 263 -6.87 1.33 21.34
C ALA A 263 -6.72 1.44 19.82
N MET A 264 -7.77 1.15 19.05
CA MET A 264 -7.74 1.29 17.57
C MET A 264 -7.59 2.74 17.11
N TRP A 265 -7.92 3.73 17.96
CA TRP A 265 -7.66 5.14 17.67
C TRP A 265 -6.19 5.48 17.48
N THR A 266 -5.29 4.62 17.93
CA THR A 266 -3.85 4.80 17.67
C THR A 266 -3.54 4.87 16.17
N ALA A 267 -4.26 4.14 15.33
CA ALA A 267 -4.03 4.13 13.89
C ALA A 267 -4.39 5.48 13.21
N PRO A 268 -5.59 6.05 13.34
CA PRO A 268 -5.89 7.37 12.79
C PRO A 268 -5.05 8.50 13.42
N ILE A 269 -4.69 8.40 14.70
CA ILE A 269 -3.76 9.34 15.33
C ILE A 269 -2.39 9.27 14.64
N LEU A 270 -1.85 8.09 14.38
CA LEU A 270 -0.63 7.92 13.58
C LEU A 270 -0.78 8.50 12.16
N GLY A 271 -1.94 8.28 11.53
CA GLY A 271 -2.26 8.82 10.20
C GLY A 271 -2.25 10.36 10.11
N VAL A 272 -2.47 11.06 11.22
CA VAL A 272 -2.46 12.54 11.28
C VAL A 272 -1.17 13.08 11.89
N VAL A 273 -0.73 12.53 13.02
CA VAL A 273 0.40 13.06 13.78
C VAL A 273 1.73 12.74 13.10
N MET A 274 1.89 11.53 12.55
CA MET A 274 3.17 11.15 11.95
C MET A 274 3.51 11.94 10.68
N PRO A 275 2.59 12.19 9.72
CA PRO A 275 2.94 13.04 8.59
C PRO A 275 3.23 14.50 9.03
N LEU A 276 2.58 15.01 10.08
CA LEU A 276 2.92 16.31 10.65
C LEU A 276 4.34 16.32 11.22
N LEU A 277 4.73 15.28 11.97
CA LEU A 277 6.08 15.14 12.48
C LEU A 277 7.11 14.93 11.35
N ALA A 278 6.73 14.24 10.25
CA ALA A 278 7.56 14.12 9.06
C ALA A 278 7.81 15.49 8.41
N VAL A 279 6.78 16.34 8.28
CA VAL A 279 6.89 17.71 7.79
C VAL A 279 7.82 18.55 8.68
N ILE A 280 7.66 18.46 10.00
CA ILE A 280 8.50 19.19 10.96
C ILE A 280 9.95 18.71 10.89
N ALA A 281 10.19 17.39 10.94
CA ALA A 281 11.51 16.80 10.86
C ALA A 281 12.21 17.17 9.52
N SER A 282 11.43 17.14 8.42
CA SER A 282 11.89 17.56 7.11
C SER A 282 12.33 19.02 7.10
N ARG A 283 11.55 19.92 7.71
CA ARG A 283 11.91 21.34 7.83
C ARG A 283 13.22 21.59 8.59
N PHE A 284 13.48 20.80 9.62
CA PHE A 284 14.72 20.85 10.41
C PHE A 284 15.87 20.01 9.83
N GLU A 285 15.77 19.61 8.57
CA GLU A 285 16.80 18.84 7.83
C GLU A 285 17.15 17.48 8.47
N ARG A 286 16.22 16.90 9.24
CA ARG A 286 16.33 15.60 9.88
C ARG A 286 15.75 14.49 8.99
N GLY A 287 16.34 14.28 7.80
CA GLY A 287 15.83 13.37 6.77
C GLY A 287 15.53 11.95 7.25
N GLY A 288 16.38 11.37 8.12
CA GLY A 288 16.13 10.03 8.69
C GLY A 288 14.87 9.97 9.57
N PHE A 289 14.63 10.96 10.42
CA PHE A 289 13.39 11.06 11.21
C PHE A 289 12.17 11.36 10.33
N ALA A 290 12.34 12.21 9.31
CA ALA A 290 11.28 12.49 8.35
C ALA A 290 10.84 11.20 7.63
N PHE A 291 11.79 10.36 7.21
CA PHE A 291 11.50 9.07 6.60
C PHE A 291 10.82 8.10 7.58
N LEU A 292 11.30 8.01 8.82
CA LEU A 292 10.66 7.18 9.85
C LEU A 292 9.21 7.59 10.10
N PHE A 293 8.96 8.89 10.27
CA PHE A 293 7.60 9.39 10.53
C PHE A 293 6.70 9.24 9.31
N SER A 294 7.20 9.41 8.08
CA SER A 294 6.42 9.13 6.89
C SER A 294 6.07 7.63 6.74
N SER A 295 6.98 6.74 7.14
CA SER A 295 6.72 5.29 7.20
C SER A 295 5.62 4.93 8.20
N LEU A 296 5.67 5.52 9.40
CA LEU A 296 4.62 5.33 10.41
C LEU A 296 3.28 5.94 9.99
N SER A 297 3.29 7.01 9.19
CA SER A 297 2.09 7.57 8.58
C SER A 297 1.42 6.58 7.62
N ASN A 298 2.18 5.96 6.73
CA ASN A 298 1.67 4.93 5.82
C ASN A 298 1.04 3.76 6.62
N ALA A 299 1.73 3.30 7.67
CA ALA A 299 1.20 2.26 8.55
C ALA A 299 -0.11 2.70 9.23
N GLY A 300 -0.15 3.93 9.76
CA GLY A 300 -1.34 4.47 10.43
C GLY A 300 -2.56 4.54 9.51
N VAL A 301 -2.39 5.00 8.27
CA VAL A 301 -3.49 5.10 7.30
C VAL A 301 -4.01 3.72 6.89
N ILE A 302 -3.12 2.75 6.60
CA ILE A 302 -3.51 1.38 6.24
C ILE A 302 -4.21 0.69 7.40
N LEU A 303 -3.67 0.80 8.61
CA LEU A 303 -4.28 0.21 9.80
C LEU A 303 -5.63 0.86 10.14
N THR A 304 -5.81 2.16 9.87
CA THR A 304 -7.11 2.82 10.06
C THR A 304 -8.17 2.18 9.18
N ALA A 305 -7.89 1.95 7.90
CA ALA A 305 -8.82 1.27 7.00
C ALA A 305 -9.08 -0.18 7.43
N GLY A 306 -8.04 -0.92 7.82
CA GLY A 306 -8.16 -2.29 8.32
C GLY A 306 -9.02 -2.38 9.59
N PHE A 307 -8.80 -1.52 10.57
CA PHE A 307 -9.57 -1.50 11.82
C PHE A 307 -11.02 -1.04 11.61
N ALA A 308 -11.24 -0.06 10.72
CA ALA A 308 -12.61 0.35 10.36
C ALA A 308 -13.40 -0.82 9.78
N MET A 309 -12.81 -1.57 8.86
CA MET A 309 -13.49 -2.66 8.16
C MET A 309 -13.57 -3.96 8.97
N PHE A 310 -12.75 -4.13 10.01
CA PHE A 310 -12.73 -5.38 10.79
C PHE A 310 -14.14 -5.77 11.29
N PRO A 311 -14.58 -7.04 11.15
CA PRO A 311 -13.88 -8.21 10.60
C PRO A 311 -14.05 -8.39 9.07
N PHE A 312 -14.66 -7.42 8.38
CA PHE A 312 -14.86 -7.51 6.93
C PHE A 312 -13.53 -7.36 6.19
N VAL A 313 -13.35 -8.16 5.15
CA VAL A 313 -12.20 -8.09 4.24
C VAL A 313 -12.64 -7.56 2.88
N MET A 314 -13.82 -8.00 2.41
CA MET A 314 -14.41 -7.55 1.15
C MET A 314 -15.93 -7.44 1.27
N PRO A 315 -16.46 -6.27 1.60
CA PRO A 315 -17.90 -6.02 1.68
C PRO A 315 -18.59 -6.06 0.33
N SER A 316 -19.80 -6.63 0.26
CA SER A 316 -20.63 -6.64 -0.94
C SER A 316 -21.73 -5.60 -0.88
N SER A 317 -21.78 -4.70 -1.90
CA SER A 317 -22.83 -3.69 -2.02
C SER A 317 -24.12 -4.20 -2.64
N LEU A 318 -24.12 -5.35 -3.33
CA LEU A 318 -25.33 -5.95 -3.92
C LEU A 318 -26.11 -6.77 -2.89
N ASN A 319 -25.40 -7.59 -2.15
CA ASN A 319 -25.99 -8.35 -1.06
C ASN A 319 -25.07 -8.29 0.17
N PRO A 320 -25.38 -7.45 1.17
CA PRO A 320 -24.54 -7.31 2.35
C PRO A 320 -24.20 -8.63 3.04
N SER A 321 -25.11 -9.62 3.05
CA SER A 321 -24.88 -10.93 3.65
C SER A 321 -23.86 -11.78 2.89
N HIS A 322 -23.57 -11.47 1.62
CA HIS A 322 -22.50 -12.11 0.85
C HIS A 322 -21.11 -11.47 1.07
N SER A 323 -21.00 -10.46 1.93
CA SER A 323 -19.72 -9.85 2.28
C SER A 323 -18.75 -10.88 2.85
N LEU A 324 -17.48 -10.78 2.48
CA LEU A 324 -16.44 -11.70 2.93
C LEU A 324 -15.77 -11.16 4.19
N THR A 325 -15.73 -11.99 5.22
CA THR A 325 -15.08 -11.66 6.50
C THR A 325 -13.86 -12.55 6.73
N MET A 326 -13.04 -12.15 7.68
CA MET A 326 -11.91 -12.97 8.11
C MET A 326 -12.35 -14.27 8.80
N TRP A 327 -13.61 -14.37 9.22
CA TRP A 327 -14.13 -15.53 9.93
C TRP A 327 -14.67 -16.64 9.02
N ASP A 328 -15.15 -16.28 7.83
CA ASP A 328 -15.92 -17.17 6.96
C ASP A 328 -15.39 -17.33 5.54
N SER A 329 -14.23 -16.75 5.23
CA SER A 329 -13.63 -16.80 3.88
C SER A 329 -12.17 -17.29 3.86
N THR A 330 -11.70 -17.86 4.98
CA THR A 330 -10.33 -18.38 5.11
C THR A 330 -10.18 -19.80 4.56
N ALA A 331 -8.94 -20.18 4.27
CA ALA A 331 -8.55 -21.57 4.05
C ALA A 331 -8.73 -22.40 5.33
N SER A 332 -8.58 -23.73 5.21
CA SER A 332 -8.74 -24.66 6.35
C SER A 332 -7.74 -24.39 7.48
N GLU A 333 -8.09 -24.82 8.69
CA GLU A 333 -7.21 -24.72 9.88
C GLU A 333 -5.83 -25.34 9.63
N LEU A 334 -5.78 -26.52 8.98
CA LEU A 334 -4.52 -27.17 8.65
C LEU A 334 -3.65 -26.29 7.73
N THR A 335 -4.25 -25.70 6.69
CA THR A 335 -3.53 -24.84 5.74
C THR A 335 -2.97 -23.61 6.46
N LEU A 336 -3.81 -22.91 7.23
CA LEU A 336 -3.36 -21.71 7.98
C LEU A 336 -2.27 -22.08 9.00
N GLY A 337 -2.37 -23.21 9.68
CA GLY A 337 -1.38 -23.68 10.64
C GLY A 337 -0.02 -23.99 9.99
N LEU A 338 0.00 -24.72 8.87
CA LEU A 338 1.23 -25.03 8.13
C LEU A 338 1.88 -23.74 7.61
N MET A 339 1.10 -22.85 7.02
CA MET A 339 1.59 -21.57 6.52
C MET A 339 2.15 -20.69 7.64
N THR A 340 1.52 -20.67 8.82
CA THR A 340 2.00 -19.94 9.99
C THR A 340 3.38 -20.45 10.43
N GLY A 341 3.57 -21.78 10.44
CA GLY A 341 4.88 -22.38 10.74
C GLY A 341 5.96 -21.95 9.74
N VAL A 342 5.65 -21.95 8.44
CA VAL A 342 6.58 -21.49 7.40
C VAL A 342 6.88 -20.00 7.56
N ALA A 343 5.85 -19.17 7.78
CA ALA A 343 6.01 -17.71 7.96
C ALA A 343 6.88 -17.39 9.18
N ALA A 344 6.69 -18.11 10.30
CA ALA A 344 7.48 -17.91 11.52
C ALA A 344 8.98 -18.13 11.32
N VAL A 345 9.38 -18.97 10.36
CA VAL A 345 10.79 -19.22 10.02
C VAL A 345 11.28 -18.28 8.93
N MET A 346 10.52 -18.14 7.85
CA MET A 346 10.98 -17.42 6.65
C MET A 346 10.96 -15.90 6.81
N VAL A 347 9.97 -15.35 7.52
CA VAL A 347 9.88 -13.89 7.69
C VAL A 347 11.09 -13.32 8.44
N PRO A 348 11.54 -13.87 9.58
CA PRO A 348 12.79 -13.42 10.23
C PRO A 348 14.02 -13.51 9.34
N VAL A 349 14.17 -14.58 8.54
CA VAL A 349 15.29 -14.75 7.61
C VAL A 349 15.28 -13.65 6.55
N ILE A 350 14.12 -13.38 5.95
CA ILE A 350 13.95 -12.34 4.92
C ILE A 350 14.24 -10.96 5.52
N LEU A 351 13.67 -10.64 6.68
CA LEU A 351 13.92 -9.37 7.36
C LEU A 351 15.39 -9.19 7.71
N GLY A 352 16.06 -10.26 8.13
CA GLY A 352 17.49 -10.25 8.45
C GLY A 352 18.35 -9.86 7.27
N TYR A 353 18.21 -10.54 6.11
CA TYR A 353 19.02 -10.22 4.93
C TYR A 353 18.61 -8.90 4.28
N THR A 354 17.34 -8.54 4.27
CA THR A 354 16.86 -7.25 3.76
C THR A 354 17.47 -6.11 4.58
N THR A 355 17.41 -6.19 5.91
CA THR A 355 18.03 -5.20 6.81
C THR A 355 19.53 -5.10 6.56
N TRP A 356 20.22 -6.24 6.36
CA TRP A 356 21.64 -6.25 6.03
C TRP A 356 21.93 -5.58 4.69
N THR A 357 21.11 -5.77 3.67
CA THR A 357 21.24 -5.10 2.37
C THR A 357 21.11 -3.59 2.51
N TYR A 358 20.08 -3.11 3.21
CA TYR A 358 19.92 -1.68 3.49
C TYR A 358 21.10 -1.09 4.26
N TYR A 359 21.62 -1.81 5.23
CA TYR A 359 22.80 -1.39 5.99
C TYR A 359 24.04 -1.28 5.10
N LYS A 360 24.28 -2.24 4.20
CA LYS A 360 25.43 -2.22 3.27
C LYS A 360 25.33 -1.12 2.22
N MET A 361 24.12 -0.80 1.77
CA MET A 361 23.85 0.26 0.78
C MET A 361 23.53 1.61 1.45
N PHE A 362 23.82 1.74 2.76
CA PHE A 362 23.57 2.99 3.45
C PHE A 362 24.63 4.03 3.08
N GLY A 363 24.17 5.26 2.69
CA GLY A 363 25.04 6.35 2.31
C GLY A 363 24.28 7.41 1.50
N ARG A 364 24.88 8.58 1.36
CA ARG A 364 24.37 9.64 0.48
C ARG A 364 25.03 9.55 -0.88
N LEU A 365 24.25 9.81 -1.92
CA LEU A 365 24.71 9.86 -3.30
C LEU A 365 24.85 11.33 -3.73
N ASP A 366 25.95 11.64 -4.38
CA ASP A 366 26.27 12.95 -4.96
C ASP A 366 26.67 12.82 -6.43
N LYS A 367 26.96 13.95 -7.06
CA LYS A 367 27.39 14.00 -8.47
C LYS A 367 28.69 13.24 -8.70
N LYS A 368 29.63 13.34 -7.75
CA LYS A 368 30.92 12.68 -7.83
C LYS A 368 30.76 11.16 -7.85
N HIS A 369 29.85 10.62 -7.06
CA HIS A 369 29.57 9.19 -7.06
C HIS A 369 29.13 8.68 -8.44
N ILE A 370 28.30 9.43 -9.16
CA ILE A 370 27.85 9.05 -10.52
C ILE A 370 29.01 9.16 -11.52
N GLU A 371 29.84 10.22 -11.44
CA GLU A 371 30.97 10.42 -12.32
C GLU A 371 32.06 9.36 -12.14
N ASP A 372 32.36 8.99 -10.88
CA ASP A 372 33.36 7.94 -10.56
C ASP A 372 32.89 6.53 -10.95
N ASN A 373 31.57 6.30 -11.10
CA ASN A 373 30.94 5.00 -11.37
C ASN A 373 30.10 5.01 -12.65
N ASP A 374 30.43 5.80 -13.65
CA ASP A 374 29.60 6.06 -14.84
C ASP A 374 29.17 4.79 -15.61
N VAL A 375 30.00 3.74 -15.59
CA VAL A 375 29.73 2.47 -16.26
C VAL A 375 28.82 1.54 -15.41
N SER A 376 28.86 1.63 -14.10
CA SER A 376 28.14 0.75 -13.16
C SER A 376 26.92 1.39 -12.51
N ALA A 377 26.78 2.72 -12.59
CA ALA A 377 25.61 3.46 -12.12
C ALA A 377 24.49 3.45 -13.16
N TYR A 378 23.24 3.31 -12.70
CA TYR A 378 22.03 3.36 -13.53
C TYR A 378 21.83 4.71 -14.20
#